data_e624f2e67dc385136310fc063a55a21d
#
_entry.id   e624f2e67dc385136310fc063a55a21d
#
_cell.length_a   1.000
_cell.length_b   1.000
_cell.length_c   1.000
_cell.angle_alpha   90.00
_cell.angle_beta   90.00
_cell.angle_gamma   90.00
#
_symmetry.space_group_name_H-M   'P 1'
#
loop_
_entity.id
_entity.type
_entity.pdbx_description
1 polymer ?
#
loop_
_entity_poly.entity_id
_entity_poly.type
_entity_poly.pdbx_seq_one_letter_code
_entity_poly.pdbx_strand_id
1 'polypeptide(L)'
;LLPLAFGWPLTVAAAVALPAAFRGLHWRRAVLLLWVALYLITAAPLFVKPVRYLLPIVPPLLILAADLCRRLWNCGAGRSRWVLWFAVAGVVAHSVFYGLAYMRVWTQEDSRIQAGRWIAAHVPAGSRIAIEHGAFPMGPVIDTERYDVREFWTGLLFYARGQLLGRTTADLIESRLGRAEYVAITDVNRLTHLLAAPEALPVVTSFYRRLTAGTLGYRLVERFKVYPELAGVRFDDDG
;
A
#
# COMPACT_ATOMS: atom_id res chain seq x y z
N LEU A 1 -7.38 5.27 0.86
CA LEU A 1 -7.18 3.86 1.23
C LEU A 1 -8.32 2.94 0.75
N LEU A 2 -9.61 3.32 0.90
CA LEU A 2 -10.73 2.47 0.46
C LEU A 2 -10.72 2.16 -1.05
N PRO A 3 -10.47 3.15 -1.95
CA PRO A 3 -10.36 2.85 -3.38
C PRO A 3 -9.21 1.92 -3.73
N LEU A 4 -8.10 1.99 -3.02
CA LEU A 4 -6.95 1.08 -3.19
C LEU A 4 -7.26 -0.35 -2.70
N ALA A 5 -8.11 -0.46 -1.65
CA ALA A 5 -8.47 -1.76 -1.08
C ALA A 5 -9.52 -2.52 -1.91
N PHE A 6 -10.48 -1.82 -2.50
CA PHE A 6 -11.70 -2.41 -3.08
C PHE A 6 -11.93 -2.02 -4.53
N GLY A 7 -11.13 -1.12 -5.08
CA GLY A 7 -11.40 -0.44 -6.33
C GLY A 7 -12.50 0.62 -6.18
N TRP A 8 -12.51 1.58 -7.09
CA TRP A 8 -13.47 2.68 -7.07
C TRP A 8 -14.95 2.25 -7.08
N PRO A 9 -15.37 1.25 -7.89
CA PRO A 9 -16.80 0.89 -7.95
C PRO A 9 -17.36 0.35 -6.63
N LEU A 10 -16.61 -0.49 -5.91
CA LEU A 10 -17.03 -1.00 -4.60
C LEU A 10 -17.01 0.09 -3.53
N THR A 11 -16.05 0.99 -3.59
CA THR A 11 -15.97 2.14 -2.68
C THR A 11 -17.20 3.04 -2.85
N VAL A 12 -17.59 3.34 -4.08
CA VAL A 12 -18.80 4.13 -4.37
C VAL A 12 -20.05 3.40 -3.89
N ALA A 13 -20.17 2.11 -4.17
CA ALA A 13 -21.30 1.30 -3.70
C ALA A 13 -21.41 1.32 -2.16
N ALA A 14 -20.31 1.19 -1.44
CA ALA A 14 -20.27 1.28 0.02
C ALA A 14 -20.62 2.68 0.52
N ALA A 15 -20.10 3.74 -0.10
CA ALA A 15 -20.39 5.12 0.26
C ALA A 15 -21.87 5.50 0.10
N VAL A 16 -22.56 4.90 -0.88
CA VAL A 16 -24.01 5.08 -1.07
C VAL A 16 -24.80 4.19 -0.11
N ALA A 17 -24.36 2.96 0.13
CA ALA A 17 -25.06 2.00 0.98
C ALA A 17 -25.06 2.41 2.47
N LEU A 18 -23.97 2.99 2.97
CA LEU A 18 -23.85 3.42 4.37
C LEU A 18 -24.97 4.41 4.79
N PRO A 19 -25.13 5.58 4.16
CA PRO A 19 -26.19 6.50 4.54
C PRO A 19 -27.59 5.94 4.26
N ALA A 20 -27.73 5.10 3.21
CA ALA A 20 -29.00 4.46 2.90
C ALA A 20 -29.40 3.40 3.94
N ALA A 21 -28.45 2.83 4.68
CA ALA A 21 -28.72 1.84 5.73
C ALA A 21 -29.42 2.44 6.96
N PHE A 22 -29.25 3.76 7.22
CA PHE A 22 -29.94 4.47 8.29
C PHE A 22 -31.44 4.68 8.00
N ARG A 23 -31.85 4.63 6.72
CA ARG A 23 -33.27 4.75 6.35
C ARG A 23 -34.01 3.45 6.64
N GLY A 24 -34.93 3.50 7.60
CA GLY A 24 -35.63 2.32 8.10
C GLY A 24 -34.69 1.37 8.85
N LEU A 25 -33.99 1.90 9.84
CA LEU A 25 -33.03 1.17 10.65
C LEU A 25 -33.71 -0.01 11.34
N HIS A 26 -33.21 -1.21 11.05
CA HIS A 26 -33.62 -2.47 11.67
C HIS A 26 -32.41 -3.04 12.43
N TRP A 27 -32.65 -3.82 13.48
CA TRP A 27 -31.59 -4.33 14.35
C TRP A 27 -30.42 -5.01 13.59
N ARG A 28 -30.72 -5.76 12.52
CA ARG A 28 -29.70 -6.42 11.67
C ARG A 28 -28.76 -5.40 11.01
N ARG A 29 -29.29 -4.29 10.50
CA ARG A 29 -28.49 -3.20 9.92
C ARG A 29 -27.71 -2.46 11.00
N ALA A 30 -28.35 -2.26 12.17
CA ALA A 30 -27.70 -1.61 13.30
C ALA A 30 -26.45 -2.37 13.74
N VAL A 31 -26.48 -3.71 13.80
CA VAL A 31 -25.32 -4.55 14.12
C VAL A 31 -24.21 -4.35 13.09
N LEU A 32 -24.51 -4.36 11.79
CA LEU A 32 -23.50 -4.15 10.73
C LEU A 32 -22.89 -2.74 10.78
N LEU A 33 -23.72 -1.71 10.99
CA LEU A 33 -23.24 -0.34 11.13
C LEU A 33 -22.40 -0.16 12.39
N LEU A 34 -22.80 -0.77 13.50
CA LEU A 34 -22.02 -0.76 14.74
C LEU A 34 -20.66 -1.44 14.55
N TRP A 35 -20.62 -2.58 13.87
CA TRP A 35 -19.36 -3.25 13.53
C TRP A 35 -18.42 -2.35 12.73
N VAL A 36 -18.94 -1.74 11.65
CA VAL A 36 -18.15 -0.82 10.81
C VAL A 36 -17.67 0.37 11.64
N ALA A 37 -18.54 0.97 12.47
CA ALA A 37 -18.19 2.13 13.29
C ALA A 37 -17.12 1.79 14.33
N LEU A 38 -17.29 0.72 15.09
CA LEU A 38 -16.31 0.26 16.09
C LEU A 38 -14.97 -0.03 15.45
N TYR A 39 -14.97 -0.71 14.32
CA TYR A 39 -13.73 -1.03 13.62
C TYR A 39 -13.03 0.23 13.10
N LEU A 40 -13.75 1.16 12.51
CA LEU A 40 -13.18 2.42 12.04
C LEU A 40 -12.63 3.27 13.19
N ILE A 41 -13.34 3.33 14.33
CA ILE A 41 -12.88 4.05 15.52
C ILE A 41 -11.56 3.45 16.04
N THR A 42 -11.44 2.13 16.06
CA THR A 42 -10.20 1.46 16.53
C THR A 42 -9.06 1.54 15.51
N ALA A 43 -9.36 1.53 14.21
CA ALA A 43 -8.37 1.60 13.14
C ALA A 43 -7.94 3.04 12.79
N ALA A 44 -8.80 4.04 13.03
CA ALA A 44 -8.54 5.43 12.67
C ALA A 44 -7.27 6.02 13.33
N PRO A 45 -6.98 5.78 14.64
CA PRO A 45 -5.80 6.34 15.29
C PRO A 45 -4.49 5.66 14.89
N LEU A 46 -4.53 4.52 14.19
CA LEU A 46 -3.30 3.85 13.74
C LEU A 46 -2.57 4.72 12.70
N PHE A 47 -1.32 5.03 12.96
CA PHE A 47 -0.49 5.83 12.03
C PHE A 47 -0.23 5.08 10.73
N VAL A 48 0.20 3.81 10.83
CA VAL A 48 0.40 2.93 9.68
C VAL A 48 -0.88 2.13 9.44
N LYS A 49 -1.50 2.32 8.28
CA LYS A 49 -2.78 1.69 7.90
C LYS A 49 -2.61 0.79 6.68
N PRO A 50 -2.01 -0.40 6.82
CA PRO A 50 -1.98 -1.36 5.73
C PRO A 50 -3.39 -1.66 5.23
N VAL A 51 -3.55 -1.80 3.90
CA VAL A 51 -4.85 -2.10 3.26
C VAL A 51 -5.53 -3.32 3.88
N ARG A 52 -4.75 -4.33 4.29
CA ARG A 52 -5.26 -5.53 4.98
C ARG A 52 -6.05 -5.24 6.27
N TYR A 53 -5.81 -4.11 6.92
CA TYR A 53 -6.58 -3.72 8.11
C TYR A 53 -8.00 -3.28 7.79
N LEU A 54 -8.34 -3.05 6.52
CA LEU A 54 -9.70 -2.76 6.10
C LEU A 54 -10.52 -4.03 5.77
N LEU A 55 -9.88 -5.19 5.67
CA LEU A 55 -10.55 -6.45 5.32
C LEU A 55 -11.75 -6.79 6.23
N PRO A 56 -11.70 -6.59 7.57
CA PRO A 56 -12.83 -6.93 8.44
C PRO A 56 -14.10 -6.09 8.22
N ILE A 57 -13.99 -4.92 7.58
CA ILE A 57 -15.19 -4.11 7.25
C ILE A 57 -15.79 -4.44 5.89
N VAL A 58 -15.08 -5.21 5.05
CA VAL A 58 -15.55 -5.57 3.70
C VAL A 58 -16.85 -6.36 3.73
N PRO A 59 -16.96 -7.47 4.50
CA PRO A 59 -18.18 -8.26 4.51
C PRO A 59 -19.43 -7.46 4.94
N PRO A 60 -19.42 -6.69 6.04
CA PRO A 60 -20.58 -5.88 6.41
C PRO A 60 -20.92 -4.81 5.37
N LEU A 61 -19.94 -4.18 4.71
CA LEU A 61 -20.21 -3.21 3.63
C LEU A 61 -20.85 -3.88 2.41
N LEU A 62 -20.40 -5.07 2.02
CA LEU A 62 -20.99 -5.83 0.93
C LEU A 62 -22.44 -6.26 1.24
N ILE A 63 -22.72 -6.68 2.49
CA ILE A 63 -24.08 -7.02 2.92
C ILE A 63 -24.99 -5.80 2.86
N LEU A 64 -24.53 -4.62 3.32
CA LEU A 64 -25.29 -3.38 3.25
C LEU A 64 -25.54 -2.94 1.80
N ALA A 65 -24.55 -3.08 0.92
CA ALA A 65 -24.70 -2.79 -0.51
C ALA A 65 -25.70 -3.75 -1.18
N ALA A 66 -25.62 -5.04 -0.88
CA ALA A 66 -26.58 -6.04 -1.39
C ALA A 66 -28.01 -5.78 -0.90
N ASP A 67 -28.19 -5.38 0.38
CA ASP A 67 -29.51 -5.01 0.89
C ASP A 67 -30.04 -3.74 0.23
N LEU A 68 -29.20 -2.76 -0.07
CA LEU A 68 -29.59 -1.59 -0.86
C LEU A 68 -30.03 -2.00 -2.27
N CYS A 69 -29.25 -2.81 -2.96
CA CYS A 69 -29.60 -3.32 -4.29
C CYS A 69 -30.96 -4.05 -4.28
N ARG A 70 -31.19 -4.91 -3.27
CA ARG A 70 -32.47 -5.61 -3.10
C ARG A 70 -33.65 -4.64 -2.90
N ARG A 71 -33.47 -3.59 -2.10
CA ARG A 71 -34.50 -2.56 -1.90
C ARG A 71 -34.81 -1.78 -3.19
N LEU A 72 -33.76 -1.35 -3.89
CA LEU A 72 -33.91 -0.65 -5.17
C LEU A 72 -34.58 -1.54 -6.23
N TRP A 73 -34.25 -2.83 -6.25
CA TRP A 73 -34.89 -3.80 -7.13
C TRP A 73 -36.37 -3.94 -6.85
N ASN A 74 -36.77 -4.02 -5.58
CA ASN A 74 -38.18 -4.18 -5.17
C ASN A 74 -39.00 -2.91 -5.39
N CYS A 75 -38.41 -1.72 -5.24
CA CYS A 75 -39.09 -0.44 -5.48
C CYS A 75 -39.07 -0.04 -6.95
N GLY A 76 -38.12 -0.53 -7.74
CA GLY A 76 -37.96 -0.20 -9.15
C GLY A 76 -38.92 -0.97 -10.05
N ALA A 77 -39.31 -0.38 -11.18
CA ALA A 77 -40.08 -1.04 -12.23
C ALA A 77 -39.39 -0.87 -13.59
N GLY A 78 -39.49 -1.88 -14.46
CA GLY A 78 -39.05 -1.81 -15.84
C GLY A 78 -37.60 -1.36 -16.01
N ARG A 79 -37.38 -0.17 -16.58
CA ARG A 79 -36.11 0.38 -16.96
C ARG A 79 -35.09 0.51 -15.77
N SER A 80 -35.58 0.84 -14.56
CA SER A 80 -34.74 1.03 -13.39
C SER A 80 -34.07 -0.27 -12.92
N ARG A 81 -34.72 -1.43 -13.08
CA ARG A 81 -34.18 -2.73 -12.77
C ARG A 81 -33.01 -3.09 -13.71
N TRP A 82 -33.14 -2.80 -14.99
CA TRP A 82 -32.08 -3.01 -15.96
C TRP A 82 -30.84 -2.14 -15.64
N VAL A 83 -31.07 -0.87 -15.31
CA VAL A 83 -29.98 0.03 -14.89
C VAL A 83 -29.25 -0.53 -13.65
N LEU A 84 -30.00 -0.97 -12.65
CA LEU A 84 -29.40 -1.59 -11.44
C LEU A 84 -28.64 -2.86 -11.79
N TRP A 85 -29.20 -3.72 -12.66
CA TRP A 85 -28.53 -4.95 -13.09
C TRP A 85 -27.20 -4.66 -13.79
N PHE A 86 -27.19 -3.72 -14.73
CA PHE A 86 -25.96 -3.32 -15.43
C PHE A 86 -24.94 -2.69 -14.46
N ALA A 87 -25.39 -1.88 -13.49
CA ALA A 87 -24.50 -1.32 -12.48
C ALA A 87 -23.83 -2.41 -11.63
N VAL A 88 -24.61 -3.36 -11.14
CA VAL A 88 -24.08 -4.50 -10.35
C VAL A 88 -23.16 -5.37 -11.21
N ALA A 89 -23.56 -5.71 -12.43
CA ALA A 89 -22.72 -6.47 -13.35
C ALA A 89 -21.41 -5.75 -13.66
N GLY A 90 -21.44 -4.43 -13.86
CA GLY A 90 -20.24 -3.61 -14.08
C GLY A 90 -19.30 -3.61 -12.86
N VAL A 91 -19.83 -3.48 -11.64
CA VAL A 91 -19.05 -3.58 -10.41
C VAL A 91 -18.38 -4.95 -10.29
N VAL A 92 -19.14 -6.03 -10.52
CA VAL A 92 -18.62 -7.40 -10.45
C VAL A 92 -17.55 -7.63 -11.52
N ALA A 93 -17.82 -7.25 -12.77
CA ALA A 93 -16.89 -7.40 -13.88
C ALA A 93 -15.57 -6.65 -13.62
N HIS A 94 -15.66 -5.39 -13.16
CA HIS A 94 -14.49 -4.61 -12.77
C HIS A 94 -13.70 -5.30 -11.63
N SER A 95 -14.40 -5.78 -10.59
CA SER A 95 -13.74 -6.42 -9.45
C SER A 95 -13.04 -7.72 -9.85
N VAL A 96 -13.66 -8.52 -10.72
CA VAL A 96 -13.05 -9.73 -11.29
C VAL A 96 -11.83 -9.38 -12.13
N PHE A 97 -11.97 -8.39 -13.05
CA PHE A 97 -10.88 -7.96 -13.91
C PHE A 97 -9.68 -7.44 -13.09
N TYR A 98 -9.94 -6.60 -12.09
CA TYR A 98 -8.92 -6.09 -11.18
C TYR A 98 -8.27 -7.22 -10.37
N GLY A 99 -9.07 -8.14 -9.84
CA GLY A 99 -8.56 -9.32 -9.12
C GLY A 99 -7.66 -10.20 -9.99
N LEU A 100 -8.05 -10.45 -11.25
CA LEU A 100 -7.23 -11.20 -12.20
C LEU A 100 -5.94 -10.47 -12.56
N ALA A 101 -5.97 -9.14 -12.71
CA ALA A 101 -4.76 -8.33 -12.93
C ALA A 101 -3.80 -8.44 -11.74
N TYR A 102 -4.33 -8.42 -10.50
CA TYR A 102 -3.53 -8.62 -9.29
C TYR A 102 -2.94 -10.03 -9.19
N MET A 103 -3.72 -11.06 -9.54
CA MET A 103 -3.22 -12.44 -9.56
C MET A 103 -2.04 -12.59 -10.54
N ARG A 104 -2.02 -11.82 -11.61
CA ARG A 104 -0.93 -11.87 -12.58
C ARG A 104 0.41 -11.36 -12.04
N VAL A 105 0.40 -10.49 -11.00
CA VAL A 105 1.64 -10.07 -10.31
C VAL A 105 2.42 -11.28 -9.79
N TRP A 106 1.73 -12.33 -9.33
CA TRP A 106 2.35 -13.56 -8.83
C TRP A 106 2.98 -14.44 -9.92
N THR A 107 2.65 -14.21 -11.19
CA THR A 107 3.24 -14.92 -12.33
C THR A 107 4.41 -14.16 -12.96
N GLN A 108 4.65 -12.93 -12.54
CA GLN A 108 5.77 -12.11 -13.00
C GLN A 108 6.99 -12.35 -12.11
N GLU A 109 8.16 -12.07 -12.64
CA GLU A 109 9.39 -12.16 -11.84
C GLU A 109 9.37 -11.10 -10.73
N ASP A 110 9.66 -11.53 -9.52
CA ASP A 110 9.73 -10.66 -8.34
C ASP A 110 10.73 -9.50 -8.57
N SER A 111 10.31 -8.27 -8.26
CA SER A 111 11.14 -7.09 -8.41
C SER A 111 12.47 -7.16 -7.63
N ARG A 112 12.52 -7.94 -6.55
CA ARG A 112 13.74 -8.18 -5.78
C ARG A 112 14.75 -9.04 -6.54
N ILE A 113 14.27 -10.01 -7.31
CA ILE A 113 15.12 -10.86 -8.16
C ILE A 113 15.64 -10.04 -9.35
N GLN A 114 14.75 -9.25 -9.98
CA GLN A 114 15.13 -8.34 -11.05
C GLN A 114 16.23 -7.36 -10.59
N ALA A 115 16.03 -6.74 -9.42
CA ALA A 115 17.00 -5.82 -8.81
C ALA A 115 18.34 -6.52 -8.50
N GLY A 116 18.31 -7.72 -7.93
CA GLY A 116 19.51 -8.50 -7.65
C GLY A 116 20.29 -8.85 -8.91
N ARG A 117 19.59 -9.25 -9.98
CA ARG A 117 20.20 -9.55 -11.28
C ARG A 117 20.82 -8.30 -11.91
N TRP A 118 20.13 -7.17 -11.84
CA TRP A 118 20.66 -5.91 -12.33
C TRP A 118 21.92 -5.48 -11.56
N ILE A 119 21.90 -5.58 -10.24
CA ILE A 119 23.06 -5.31 -9.37
C ILE A 119 24.24 -6.20 -9.78
N ALA A 120 24.00 -7.51 -9.96
CA ALA A 120 25.04 -8.45 -10.36
C ALA A 120 25.67 -8.11 -11.73
N ALA A 121 24.91 -7.50 -12.63
CA ALA A 121 25.37 -7.14 -13.97
C ALA A 121 26.06 -5.75 -14.04
N HIS A 122 25.66 -4.80 -13.19
CA HIS A 122 26.05 -3.38 -13.35
C HIS A 122 26.91 -2.86 -12.19
N VAL A 123 26.88 -3.50 -11.01
CA VAL A 123 27.63 -3.06 -9.83
C VAL A 123 28.93 -3.84 -9.72
N PRO A 124 30.10 -3.19 -9.60
CA PRO A 124 31.39 -3.86 -9.43
C PRO A 124 31.41 -4.75 -8.19
N ALA A 125 32.08 -5.90 -8.27
CA ALA A 125 32.30 -6.77 -7.12
C ALA A 125 33.10 -6.01 -6.03
N GLY A 126 32.78 -6.29 -4.77
CA GLY A 126 33.39 -5.59 -3.63
C GLY A 126 32.78 -4.25 -3.31
N SER A 127 31.85 -3.74 -4.14
CA SER A 127 31.13 -2.48 -3.84
C SER A 127 30.36 -2.59 -2.53
N ARG A 128 30.25 -1.46 -1.85
CA ARG A 128 29.51 -1.33 -0.60
C ARG A 128 28.08 -0.89 -0.87
N ILE A 129 27.13 -1.78 -0.51
CA ILE A 129 25.71 -1.59 -0.78
C ILE A 129 24.95 -1.46 0.55
N ALA A 130 24.32 -0.32 0.79
CA ALA A 130 23.39 -0.15 1.90
C ALA A 130 21.98 -0.56 1.46
N ILE A 131 21.38 -1.50 2.18
CA ILE A 131 20.01 -1.98 1.89
C ILE A 131 19.10 -1.53 3.01
N GLU A 132 18.02 -0.87 2.63
CA GLU A 132 16.95 -0.59 3.57
C GLU A 132 16.26 -1.89 4.00
N HIS A 133 16.29 -2.17 5.30
CA HIS A 133 15.60 -3.30 5.89
C HIS A 133 14.26 -2.85 6.48
N GLY A 134 13.18 -3.52 6.07
CA GLY A 134 11.85 -3.35 6.67
C GLY A 134 11.60 -4.36 7.79
N ALA A 135 10.35 -4.48 8.24
CA ALA A 135 9.93 -5.51 9.20
C ALA A 135 10.08 -6.95 8.65
N PHE A 136 10.24 -7.09 7.33
CA PHE A 136 10.51 -8.34 6.62
C PHE A 136 11.68 -8.10 5.66
N PRO A 137 12.46 -9.15 5.30
CA PRO A 137 13.55 -9.04 4.34
C PRO A 137 12.98 -8.79 2.93
N MET A 138 12.80 -7.52 2.60
CA MET A 138 12.22 -7.06 1.34
C MET A 138 13.27 -6.53 0.36
N GLY A 139 14.54 -6.60 0.72
CA GLY A 139 15.66 -6.14 -0.11
C GLY A 139 15.87 -6.99 -1.36
N PRO A 140 16.65 -6.46 -2.33
CA PRO A 140 17.06 -7.22 -3.50
C PRO A 140 17.81 -8.49 -3.10
N VAL A 141 17.68 -9.53 -3.91
CA VAL A 141 18.41 -10.80 -3.71
C VAL A 141 19.86 -10.60 -4.16
N ILE A 142 20.76 -10.39 -3.22
CA ILE A 142 22.17 -10.06 -3.47
C ILE A 142 23.08 -11.16 -2.91
N ASP A 143 24.12 -11.45 -3.65
CA ASP A 143 25.22 -12.30 -3.18
C ASP A 143 26.08 -11.53 -2.17
N THR A 144 25.96 -11.89 -0.90
CA THR A 144 26.66 -11.26 0.22
C THR A 144 28.16 -11.61 0.29
N GLU A 145 28.62 -12.62 -0.46
CA GLU A 145 30.05 -12.92 -0.60
C GLU A 145 30.71 -12.00 -1.63
N ARG A 146 29.93 -11.54 -2.60
CA ARG A 146 30.39 -10.67 -3.69
C ARG A 146 30.42 -9.20 -3.32
N TYR A 147 29.59 -8.75 -2.35
CA TYR A 147 29.39 -7.34 -1.99
C TYR A 147 29.48 -7.11 -0.48
N ASP A 148 30.01 -5.95 -0.03
CA ASP A 148 29.92 -5.51 1.37
C ASP A 148 28.51 -4.95 1.62
N VAL A 149 27.58 -5.83 2.03
CA VAL A 149 26.19 -5.49 2.27
C VAL A 149 26.01 -4.96 3.69
N ARG A 150 25.42 -3.77 3.81
CA ARG A 150 25.09 -3.12 5.08
C ARG A 150 23.60 -2.86 5.15
N GLU A 151 22.93 -3.44 6.13
CA GLU A 151 21.52 -3.19 6.36
C GLU A 151 21.31 -1.95 7.25
N PHE A 152 20.37 -1.09 6.87
CA PHE A 152 19.89 -0.03 7.72
C PHE A 152 18.37 -0.13 7.88
N TRP A 153 17.89 0.00 9.09
CA TRP A 153 16.49 -0.20 9.39
C TRP A 153 15.80 1.10 9.74
N THR A 154 14.99 1.59 8.82
CA THR A 154 14.17 2.79 9.04
C THR A 154 12.93 2.49 9.90
N GLY A 155 12.51 1.23 10.00
CA GLY A 155 11.35 0.82 10.82
C GLY A 155 11.50 1.07 12.32
N LEU A 156 12.69 0.88 12.89
CA LEU A 156 12.97 1.23 14.30
C LEU A 156 12.76 2.73 14.57
N LEU A 157 12.94 3.56 13.57
CA LEU A 157 12.81 5.00 13.67
C LEU A 157 11.35 5.45 13.85
N PHE A 158 10.36 4.61 13.45
CA PHE A 158 8.94 4.84 13.70
C PHE A 158 8.57 4.67 15.18
N TYR A 159 9.25 3.75 15.88
CA TYR A 159 8.93 3.43 17.27
C TYR A 159 9.74 4.23 18.29
N ALA A 160 10.91 4.73 17.91
CA ALA A 160 11.88 5.28 18.84
C ALA A 160 11.78 6.80 19.05
N ARG A 161 10.74 7.49 18.53
CA ARG A 161 10.55 8.95 18.64
C ARG A 161 11.85 9.77 18.46
N GLY A 162 12.76 9.31 17.60
CA GLY A 162 13.99 10.01 17.24
C GLY A 162 15.19 9.75 18.15
N GLN A 163 15.07 8.96 19.20
CA GLN A 163 16.23 8.59 20.04
C GLN A 163 16.30 7.08 20.23
N LEU A 164 17.37 6.46 19.77
CA LEU A 164 17.72 5.07 20.03
C LEU A 164 19.12 5.04 20.64
N LEU A 165 19.26 4.47 21.85
CA LEU A 165 20.57 4.34 22.53
C LEU A 165 21.34 5.66 22.68
N GLY A 166 20.65 6.78 22.92
CA GLY A 166 21.27 8.10 23.08
C GLY A 166 21.82 8.74 21.80
N ARG A 167 21.59 8.12 20.64
CA ARG A 167 21.93 8.69 19.33
C ARG A 167 20.69 9.23 18.64
N THR A 168 20.84 10.31 17.90
CA THR A 168 19.76 10.83 17.05
C THR A 168 19.51 9.88 15.88
N THR A 169 18.29 9.87 15.36
CA THR A 169 17.91 9.10 14.18
C THR A 169 18.78 9.42 12.96
N ALA A 170 19.17 10.69 12.82
CA ALA A 170 20.04 11.14 11.75
C ALA A 170 21.43 10.50 11.85
N ASP A 171 22.04 10.49 13.04
CA ASP A 171 23.37 9.91 13.26
C ASP A 171 23.39 8.40 12.97
N LEU A 172 22.28 7.72 13.29
CA LEU A 172 22.12 6.30 12.98
C LEU A 172 22.07 6.03 11.47
N ILE A 173 21.28 6.80 10.74
CA ILE A 173 21.21 6.70 9.28
C ILE A 173 22.57 7.03 8.66
N GLU A 174 23.17 8.15 9.05
CA GLU A 174 24.47 8.58 8.53
C GLU A 174 25.58 7.57 8.84
N SER A 175 25.61 6.99 10.03
CA SER A 175 26.60 5.97 10.40
C SER A 175 26.48 4.67 9.58
N ARG A 176 25.27 4.33 9.16
CA ARG A 176 25.00 3.13 8.34
C ARG A 176 25.20 3.39 6.85
N LEU A 177 24.88 4.59 6.38
CA LEU A 177 25.09 5.00 4.98
C LEU A 177 26.52 5.47 4.71
N GLY A 178 27.25 5.93 5.72
CA GLY A 178 28.43 6.79 5.67
C GLY A 178 29.59 6.40 4.76
N ARG A 179 29.50 5.30 4.03
CA ARG A 179 30.47 4.88 2.99
C ARG A 179 29.84 3.97 1.93
N ALA A 180 28.52 3.91 1.85
CA ALA A 180 27.85 3.11 0.83
C ALA A 180 28.00 3.79 -0.54
N GLU A 181 28.38 3.03 -1.56
CA GLU A 181 28.46 3.47 -2.95
C GLU A 181 27.07 3.39 -3.61
N TYR A 182 26.29 2.43 -3.15
CA TYR A 182 24.92 2.19 -3.62
C TYR A 182 23.97 2.09 -2.44
N VAL A 183 22.74 2.60 -2.65
CA VAL A 183 21.66 2.51 -1.66
C VAL A 183 20.43 1.89 -2.33
N ALA A 184 19.94 0.79 -1.76
CA ALA A 184 18.70 0.15 -2.19
C ALA A 184 17.57 0.47 -1.22
N ILE A 185 16.55 1.17 -1.71
CA ILE A 185 15.31 1.46 -0.98
C ILE A 185 14.26 0.41 -1.37
N THR A 186 13.66 -0.22 -0.39
CA THR A 186 12.85 -1.43 -0.60
C THR A 186 11.34 -1.21 -0.57
N ASP A 187 10.86 -0.07 -0.09
CA ASP A 187 9.43 0.21 0.05
C ASP A 187 9.09 1.63 -0.40
N VAL A 188 8.86 1.77 -1.70
CA VAL A 188 8.51 3.06 -2.32
C VAL A 188 7.13 3.54 -1.88
N ASN A 189 6.15 2.63 -1.65
CA ASN A 189 4.82 3.01 -1.21
C ASN A 189 4.86 3.63 0.19
N ARG A 190 5.70 3.09 1.08
CA ARG A 190 5.94 3.67 2.40
C ARG A 190 6.57 5.05 2.30
N LEU A 191 7.48 5.26 1.33
CA LEU A 191 8.09 6.55 1.07
C LEU A 191 7.03 7.61 0.70
N THR A 192 6.10 7.28 -0.18
CA THR A 192 5.00 8.18 -0.58
C THR A 192 4.16 8.60 0.62
N HIS A 193 3.79 7.67 1.49
CA HIS A 193 3.03 7.99 2.72
C HIS A 193 3.81 8.86 3.71
N LEU A 194 5.11 8.64 3.85
CA LEU A 194 5.97 9.46 4.70
C LEU A 194 6.11 10.89 4.18
N LEU A 195 6.26 11.05 2.87
CA LEU A 195 6.36 12.36 2.25
C LEU A 195 5.04 13.15 2.30
N ALA A 196 3.90 12.45 2.38
CA ALA A 196 2.58 13.05 2.50
C ALA A 196 2.26 13.58 3.92
N ALA A 197 2.94 13.06 4.97
CA ALA A 197 2.73 13.46 6.37
C ALA A 197 4.07 13.75 7.08
N PRO A 198 4.81 14.78 6.67
CA PRO A 198 6.17 15.04 7.14
C PRO A 198 6.27 15.36 8.63
N GLU A 199 5.21 15.91 9.21
CA GLU A 199 5.14 16.26 10.64
C GLU A 199 5.08 15.03 11.55
N ALA A 200 4.63 13.90 11.05
CA ALA A 200 4.52 12.67 11.85
C ALA A 200 5.91 12.06 12.14
N LEU A 201 6.84 12.13 11.18
CA LEU A 201 8.19 11.58 11.28
C LEU A 201 9.21 12.51 10.59
N PRO A 202 9.47 13.69 11.14
CA PRO A 202 10.21 14.75 10.44
C PRO A 202 11.63 14.35 10.04
N VAL A 203 12.33 13.59 10.88
CA VAL A 203 13.72 13.17 10.60
C VAL A 203 13.77 12.18 9.44
N VAL A 204 12.93 11.14 9.47
CA VAL A 204 12.87 10.12 8.43
C VAL A 204 12.40 10.73 7.11
N THR A 205 11.39 11.60 7.16
CA THR A 205 10.87 12.30 5.97
C THR A 205 11.94 13.22 5.38
N SER A 206 12.68 13.96 6.22
CA SER A 206 13.80 14.79 5.77
C SER A 206 14.89 13.97 5.09
N PHE A 207 15.24 12.81 5.65
CA PHE A 207 16.20 11.90 5.04
C PHE A 207 15.75 11.46 3.62
N TYR A 208 14.54 10.93 3.48
CA TYR A 208 14.06 10.49 2.17
C TYR A 208 13.90 11.62 1.17
N ARG A 209 13.46 12.80 1.62
CA ARG A 209 13.38 13.99 0.75
C ARG A 209 14.76 14.38 0.24
N ARG A 210 15.77 14.37 1.08
CA ARG A 210 17.16 14.67 0.69
C ARG A 210 17.73 13.58 -0.23
N LEU A 211 17.41 12.31 0.03
CA LEU A 211 17.83 11.19 -0.82
C LEU A 211 17.23 11.30 -2.22
N THR A 212 15.92 11.50 -2.33
CA THR A 212 15.24 11.63 -3.62
C THR A 212 15.59 12.91 -4.38
N ALA A 213 15.91 14.00 -3.66
CA ALA A 213 16.41 15.24 -4.25
C ALA A 213 17.89 15.18 -4.66
N GLY A 214 18.59 14.07 -4.39
CA GLY A 214 20.02 13.93 -4.70
C GLY A 214 20.98 14.70 -3.79
N THR A 215 20.47 15.41 -2.75
CA THR A 215 21.29 16.26 -1.88
C THR A 215 22.17 15.48 -0.90
N LEU A 216 22.00 14.16 -0.81
CA LEU A 216 22.88 13.24 -0.09
C LEU A 216 24.01 12.68 -0.96
N GLY A 217 24.16 13.16 -2.20
CA GLY A 217 25.16 12.68 -3.14
C GLY A 217 24.77 11.41 -3.90
N TYR A 218 23.56 10.88 -3.67
CA TYR A 218 23.01 9.74 -4.41
C TYR A 218 22.09 10.20 -5.52
N ARG A 219 22.07 9.46 -6.63
CA ARG A 219 21.09 9.64 -7.72
C ARG A 219 20.35 8.33 -7.96
N LEU A 220 19.10 8.42 -8.36
CA LEU A 220 18.36 7.24 -8.80
C LEU A 220 18.99 6.69 -10.07
N VAL A 221 19.39 5.42 -10.06
CA VAL A 221 19.99 4.72 -11.20
C VAL A 221 19.00 3.76 -11.85
N GLU A 222 18.16 3.08 -11.05
CA GLU A 222 17.17 2.14 -11.57
C GLU A 222 16.01 1.96 -10.58
N ARG A 223 14.82 1.61 -11.10
CA ARG A 223 13.63 1.31 -10.31
C ARG A 223 13.01 0.01 -10.80
N PHE A 224 12.78 -0.91 -9.89
CA PHE A 224 12.14 -2.19 -10.15
C PHE A 224 10.76 -2.21 -9.50
N LYS A 225 9.71 -2.36 -10.30
CA LYS A 225 8.33 -2.46 -9.83
C LYS A 225 7.55 -3.40 -10.74
N VAL A 226 6.74 -4.26 -10.13
CA VAL A 226 5.79 -5.13 -10.81
C VAL A 226 4.40 -4.55 -10.62
N TYR A 227 3.68 -4.34 -11.72
CA TYR A 227 2.35 -3.76 -11.69
C TYR A 227 1.28 -4.80 -12.00
N PRO A 228 0.10 -4.70 -11.36
CA PRO A 228 -1.08 -5.44 -11.80
C PRO A 228 -1.42 -5.02 -13.24
N GLU A 229 -1.41 -6.00 -14.15
CA GLU A 229 -1.71 -5.76 -15.56
C GLU A 229 -2.52 -6.92 -16.13
N LEU A 230 -3.56 -6.62 -16.91
CA LEU A 230 -4.36 -7.61 -17.61
C LEU A 230 -4.83 -7.04 -18.96
N ALA A 231 -4.62 -7.82 -20.05
CA ALA A 231 -5.03 -7.46 -21.40
C ALA A 231 -4.51 -6.06 -21.85
N GLY A 232 -3.30 -5.67 -21.44
CA GLY A 232 -2.71 -4.37 -21.78
C GLY A 232 -3.20 -3.20 -20.91
N VAL A 233 -4.12 -3.45 -19.98
CA VAL A 233 -4.56 -2.45 -18.99
C VAL A 233 -3.71 -2.61 -17.74
N ARG A 234 -2.91 -1.60 -17.44
CA ARG A 234 -2.06 -1.53 -16.25
C ARG A 234 -2.75 -0.72 -15.16
N PHE A 235 -2.77 -1.25 -13.96
CA PHE A 235 -3.23 -0.54 -12.77
C PHE A 235 -2.03 0.05 -12.04
N ASP A 236 -1.99 1.38 -12.00
CA ASP A 236 -0.98 2.09 -11.23
C ASP A 236 -1.51 2.33 -9.83
N ASP A 237 -0.80 1.80 -8.83
CA ASP A 237 -1.10 1.93 -7.41
C ASP A 237 -0.11 2.85 -6.69
N ASP A 238 0.64 3.67 -7.43
CA ASP A 238 1.61 4.62 -6.88
C ASP A 238 0.97 5.78 -6.08
N GLY A 239 -0.38 5.77 -5.88
CA GLY A 239 -1.12 6.56 -4.89
C GLY A 239 -1.19 8.05 -5.19
#